data_df38874666b1c845ba7f0c5fcededdc2
#
_entry.id   df38874666b1c845ba7f0c5fcededdc2
#
_cell.length_a   1.000
_cell.length_b   1.000
_cell.length_c   1.000
_cell.angle_alpha   90.00
_cell.angle_beta   90.00
_cell.angle_gamma   90.00
#
_symmetry.space_group_name_H-M   'P 1'
#
loop_
_entity.id
_entity.type
_entity.pdbx_description
1 polymer ?
#
loop_
_entity_poly.entity_id
_entity_poly.type
_entity_poly.pdbx_seq_one_letter_code
_entity_poly.pdbx_strand_id
1 'polypeptide(L)'
;ESIHKYNEDDKIIIPTIKYLKAKYRVSGPYPADTIFLKNNRKKFDVIIGMYHDQVLTPLKTLFEYDAINLTLGLPFDRVSPDHGPNEKMLGKNISNPLSLLRAIQFLEKNWLKLKKV
;
A
#
# COMPACT_ATOMS: atom_id res chain seq x y z
N GLU A 1 14.57 -1.40 -16.13
CA GLU A 1 15.97 -1.55 -16.63
C GLU A 1 16.43 -3.00 -16.64
N SER A 2 15.76 -3.83 -17.38
CA SER A 2 16.12 -5.25 -17.41
C SER A 2 16.90 -5.56 -18.68
N ILE A 3 18.19 -5.56 -18.53
CA ILE A 3 19.17 -5.96 -19.57
C ILE A 3 19.28 -7.50 -19.67
N HIS A 4 18.62 -8.26 -18.82
CA HIS A 4 18.74 -9.70 -18.76
C HIS A 4 17.52 -10.44 -19.31
N LYS A 5 17.77 -11.40 -20.21
CA LYS A 5 16.82 -12.33 -20.85
C LYS A 5 15.93 -13.16 -19.89
N TYR A 6 16.04 -12.97 -18.57
CA TYR A 6 15.41 -13.78 -17.51
C TYR A 6 14.81 -12.92 -16.39
N ASN A 7 14.23 -11.76 -16.73
CA ASN A 7 13.63 -10.92 -15.71
C ASN A 7 12.15 -11.25 -15.52
N GLU A 8 11.66 -11.05 -14.31
CA GLU A 8 10.27 -11.25 -13.93
C GLU A 8 9.33 -10.29 -14.67
N ASP A 9 9.81 -9.12 -15.07
CA ASP A 9 9.02 -8.13 -15.80
C ASP A 9 8.51 -8.70 -17.12
N ASP A 10 9.41 -9.29 -17.94
CA ASP A 10 9.06 -9.83 -19.26
C ASP A 10 8.27 -11.14 -19.17
N LYS A 11 8.57 -11.98 -18.18
CA LYS A 11 8.00 -13.33 -18.08
C LYS A 11 6.71 -13.38 -17.29
N ILE A 12 6.53 -12.50 -16.31
CA ILE A 12 5.41 -12.56 -15.36
C ILE A 12 4.60 -11.27 -15.41
N ILE A 13 5.22 -10.11 -15.17
CA ILE A 13 4.49 -8.86 -14.94
C ILE A 13 3.81 -8.36 -16.21
N ILE A 14 4.54 -8.24 -17.31
CA ILE A 14 3.99 -7.76 -18.58
C ILE A 14 2.87 -8.68 -19.11
N PRO A 15 3.02 -10.00 -19.15
CA PRO A 15 1.93 -10.90 -19.54
C PRO A 15 0.71 -10.81 -18.62
N THR A 16 0.94 -10.70 -17.29
CA THR A 16 -0.14 -10.53 -16.32
C THR A 16 -0.91 -9.23 -16.53
N ILE A 17 -0.21 -8.11 -16.75
CA ILE A 17 -0.84 -6.83 -17.06
C ILE A 17 -1.66 -6.92 -18.35
N LYS A 18 -1.15 -7.56 -19.40
CA LYS A 18 -1.89 -7.77 -20.66
C LYS A 18 -3.19 -8.54 -20.43
N TYR A 19 -3.14 -9.61 -19.65
CA TYR A 19 -4.30 -10.40 -19.27
C TYR A 19 -5.33 -9.59 -18.47
N LEU A 20 -4.88 -8.84 -17.48
CA LEU A 20 -5.76 -8.07 -16.60
C LEU A 20 -6.38 -6.85 -17.30
N LYS A 21 -5.74 -6.27 -18.32
CA LYS A 21 -6.28 -5.14 -19.10
C LYS A 21 -7.64 -5.43 -19.77
N ALA A 22 -7.94 -6.70 -20.03
CA ALA A 22 -9.25 -7.10 -20.57
C ALA A 22 -10.39 -6.87 -19.57
N LYS A 23 -10.09 -6.82 -18.26
CA LYS A 23 -11.08 -6.80 -17.17
C LYS A 23 -11.00 -5.55 -16.30
N TYR A 24 -9.80 -4.96 -16.19
CA TYR A 24 -9.50 -3.87 -15.26
C TYR A 24 -8.71 -2.74 -15.93
N ARG A 25 -8.83 -1.54 -15.40
CA ARG A 25 -7.99 -0.39 -15.79
C ARG A 25 -6.61 -0.53 -15.15
N VAL A 26 -5.77 -1.38 -15.71
CA VAL A 26 -4.42 -1.65 -15.23
C VAL A 26 -3.40 -1.13 -16.23
N SER A 27 -2.30 -0.55 -15.75
CA SER A 27 -1.17 -0.09 -16.56
C SER A 27 0.15 -0.35 -15.86
N GLY A 28 1.23 -0.40 -16.60
CA GLY A 28 2.57 -0.68 -16.10
C GLY A 28 3.32 -1.66 -17.03
N PRO A 29 4.47 -2.20 -16.59
CA PRO A 29 5.17 -1.82 -15.36
C PRO A 29 5.70 -0.39 -15.41
N TYR A 30 5.91 0.20 -14.26
CA TYR A 30 6.51 1.54 -14.10
C TYR A 30 7.73 1.45 -13.17
N PRO A 31 8.76 2.28 -13.38
CA PRO A 31 9.89 2.34 -12.45
C PRO A 31 9.44 2.76 -11.04
N ALA A 32 9.91 2.02 -10.03
CA ALA A 32 9.51 2.25 -8.63
C ALA A 32 9.98 3.60 -8.08
N ASP A 33 11.11 4.11 -8.58
CA ASP A 33 11.68 5.40 -8.18
C ASP A 33 10.86 6.61 -8.66
N THR A 34 10.17 6.49 -9.77
CA THR A 34 9.47 7.62 -10.42
C THR A 34 7.96 7.57 -10.29
N ILE A 35 7.34 6.40 -10.05
CA ILE A 35 5.89 6.29 -9.94
C ILE A 35 5.30 7.10 -8.77
N PHE A 36 6.06 7.25 -7.68
CA PHE A 36 5.64 8.01 -6.50
C PHE A 36 5.85 9.51 -6.59
N LEU A 37 6.46 10.04 -7.66
CA LEU A 37 6.51 11.47 -7.89
C LEU A 37 5.09 12.06 -7.92
N LYS A 38 4.92 13.25 -7.34
CA LYS A 38 3.61 13.91 -7.14
C LYS A 38 2.69 13.86 -8.36
N ASN A 39 3.24 14.15 -9.54
CA ASN A 39 2.46 14.19 -10.80
C ASN A 39 2.15 12.80 -11.37
N ASN A 40 2.95 11.79 -11.03
CA ASN A 40 2.74 10.43 -11.49
C ASN A 40 1.74 9.70 -10.59
N ARG A 41 1.95 9.70 -9.27
CA ARG A 41 1.06 9.00 -8.33
C ARG A 41 -0.39 9.49 -8.36
N LYS A 42 -0.64 10.76 -8.70
CA LYS A 42 -2.00 11.32 -8.83
C LYS A 42 -2.82 10.73 -9.99
N LYS A 43 -2.19 10.01 -10.90
CA LYS A 43 -2.86 9.37 -12.04
C LYS A 43 -3.49 8.03 -11.68
N PHE A 44 -3.21 7.50 -10.49
CA PHE A 44 -3.59 6.16 -10.05
C PHE A 44 -4.37 6.20 -8.74
N ASP A 45 -5.41 5.40 -8.67
CA ASP A 45 -6.16 5.15 -7.43
C ASP A 45 -5.42 4.16 -6.53
N VAL A 46 -4.68 3.21 -7.16
CA VAL A 46 -3.90 2.17 -6.48
C VAL A 46 -2.56 1.98 -7.19
N ILE A 47 -1.50 1.87 -6.40
CA ILE A 47 -0.16 1.50 -6.86
C ILE A 47 0.20 0.16 -6.24
N ILE A 48 0.54 -0.82 -7.08
CA ILE A 48 0.89 -2.17 -6.64
C ILE A 48 2.40 -2.34 -6.78
N GLY A 49 3.09 -2.62 -5.67
CA GLY A 49 4.49 -3.01 -5.65
C GLY A 49 4.64 -4.52 -5.54
N MET A 50 5.63 -5.07 -6.22
CA MET A 50 5.92 -6.51 -6.16
C MET A 50 6.73 -6.86 -4.92
N TYR A 51 7.46 -5.91 -4.37
CA TYR A 51 8.28 -6.05 -3.18
C TYR A 51 7.89 -5.03 -2.14
N HIS A 52 7.93 -5.43 -0.89
CA HIS A 52 7.60 -4.64 0.29
C HIS A 52 8.20 -3.21 0.25
N ASP A 53 9.51 -3.10 0.01
CA ASP A 53 10.20 -1.81 0.07
C ASP A 53 9.89 -0.89 -1.12
N GLN A 54 9.44 -1.43 -2.25
CA GLN A 54 9.00 -0.61 -3.39
C GLN A 54 7.84 0.33 -3.05
N VAL A 55 6.99 -0.06 -2.11
CA VAL A 55 5.82 0.72 -1.70
C VAL A 55 5.95 1.31 -0.30
N LEU A 56 6.55 0.62 0.65
CA LEU A 56 6.63 1.11 2.02
C LEU A 56 7.65 2.24 2.20
N THR A 57 8.78 2.19 1.51
CA THR A 57 9.76 3.29 1.58
C THR A 57 9.16 4.63 1.14
N PRO A 58 8.55 4.75 -0.06
CA PRO A 58 7.91 5.99 -0.45
C PRO A 58 6.69 6.34 0.42
N LEU A 59 5.91 5.35 0.87
CA LEU A 59 4.78 5.59 1.77
C LEU A 59 5.23 6.25 3.07
N LYS A 60 6.25 5.69 3.72
CA LYS A 60 6.80 6.24 4.97
C LYS A 60 7.42 7.61 4.79
N THR A 61 8.12 7.84 3.70
CA THR A 61 8.71 9.15 3.39
C THR A 61 7.66 10.23 3.16
N LEU A 62 6.50 9.87 2.57
CA LEU A 62 5.46 10.83 2.21
C LEU A 62 4.44 11.06 3.33
N PHE A 63 4.15 10.05 4.13
CA PHE A 63 3.02 10.05 5.07
C PHE A 63 3.43 9.77 6.52
N GLU A 64 4.67 9.36 6.76
CA GLU A 64 5.20 9.06 8.11
C GLU A 64 4.31 8.09 8.89
N TYR A 65 3.60 8.60 9.90
CA TYR A 65 2.65 7.85 10.73
C TYR A 65 1.20 7.93 10.24
N ASP A 66 0.90 8.73 9.20
CA ASP A 66 -0.46 8.84 8.64
C ASP A 66 -0.71 7.75 7.59
N ALA A 67 -0.57 6.50 8.01
CA ALA A 67 -0.79 5.31 7.20
C ALA A 67 -1.34 4.17 8.06
N ILE A 68 -2.03 3.22 7.43
CA ILE A 68 -2.55 2.01 8.07
C ILE A 68 -2.17 0.79 7.24
N ASN A 69 -2.11 -0.36 7.91
CA ASN A 69 -1.97 -1.65 7.25
C ASN A 69 -3.34 -2.34 7.21
N LEU A 70 -3.82 -2.64 6.01
CA LEU A 70 -5.07 -3.35 5.76
C LEU A 70 -4.76 -4.69 5.08
N THR A 71 -5.18 -5.79 5.69
CA THR A 71 -5.05 -7.12 5.09
C THR A 71 -6.32 -7.46 4.33
N LEU A 72 -6.21 -7.69 3.03
CA LEU A 72 -7.34 -8.06 2.16
C LEU A 72 -7.42 -9.58 1.97
N GLY A 73 -8.61 -10.07 1.64
CA GLY A 73 -8.85 -11.50 1.34
C GLY A 73 -9.17 -12.36 2.57
N LEU A 74 -9.33 -11.78 3.73
CA LEU A 74 -9.81 -12.47 4.94
C LEU A 74 -11.35 -12.35 5.05
N PRO A 75 -12.03 -13.30 5.74
CA PRO A 75 -13.47 -13.22 6.00
C PRO A 75 -13.85 -12.18 7.06
N PHE A 76 -12.91 -11.40 7.54
CA PHE A 76 -13.09 -10.31 8.50
C PHE A 76 -12.11 -9.17 8.16
N ASP A 77 -12.44 -7.95 8.60
CA ASP A 77 -11.56 -6.80 8.44
C ASP A 77 -10.37 -6.88 9.40
N ARG A 78 -9.16 -6.92 8.86
CA ARG A 78 -7.91 -6.84 9.64
C ARG A 78 -7.19 -5.55 9.31
N VAL A 79 -7.23 -4.63 10.25
CA VAL A 79 -6.56 -3.33 10.17
C VAL A 79 -5.59 -3.19 11.33
N SER A 80 -4.41 -2.67 11.09
CA SER A 80 -3.44 -2.38 12.13
C SER A 80 -2.68 -1.09 11.83
N PRO A 81 -2.03 -0.50 12.86
CA PRO A 81 -1.05 0.55 12.61
C PRO A 81 0.03 0.09 11.65
N ASP A 82 0.51 1.01 10.82
CA ASP A 82 1.56 0.76 9.85
C ASP A 82 2.96 1.06 10.44
N HIS A 83 3.24 0.51 11.63
CA HIS A 83 4.55 0.55 12.29
C HIS A 83 4.80 -0.72 13.10
N GLY A 84 6.06 -1.09 13.24
CA GLY A 84 6.50 -2.21 14.08
C GLY A 84 6.46 -1.89 15.58
N PRO A 85 6.81 -2.85 16.44
CA PRO A 85 6.95 -2.64 17.87
C PRO A 85 8.03 -1.59 18.15
N ASN A 86 7.75 -0.69 19.07
CA ASN A 86 8.64 0.41 19.42
C ASN A 86 9.15 0.27 20.85
N GLU A 87 9.97 -0.73 21.09
CA GLU A 87 10.53 -1.05 22.41
C GLU A 87 11.28 0.13 23.04
N LYS A 88 11.94 0.94 22.22
CA LYS A 88 12.69 2.14 22.69
C LYS A 88 11.80 3.21 23.28
N MET A 89 10.50 3.23 22.99
CA MET A 89 9.53 4.20 23.50
C MET A 89 8.67 3.65 24.65
N LEU A 90 8.83 2.36 24.98
CA LEU A 90 8.06 1.74 26.04
C LEU A 90 8.24 2.48 27.38
N GLY A 91 7.13 2.84 28.02
CA GLY A 91 7.12 3.57 29.29
C GLY A 91 7.50 5.06 29.23
N LYS A 92 7.85 5.59 28.05
CA LYS A 92 8.30 7.01 27.91
C LYS A 92 7.18 7.97 27.54
N ASN A 93 5.99 7.49 27.22
CA ASN A 93 4.82 8.29 26.80
C ASN A 93 5.11 9.26 25.62
N ILE A 94 5.95 8.85 24.66
CA ILE A 94 6.35 9.63 23.48
C ILE A 94 5.95 8.98 22.16
N SER A 95 5.21 7.89 22.21
CA SER A 95 4.75 7.19 21.00
C SER A 95 3.73 8.01 20.23
N ASN A 96 3.83 8.02 18.91
CA ASN A 96 2.86 8.69 18.05
C ASN A 96 1.65 7.76 17.81
N PRO A 97 0.43 8.12 18.29
CA PRO A 97 -0.76 7.27 18.15
C PRO A 97 -1.47 7.42 16.80
N LEU A 98 -1.00 8.27 15.89
CA LEU A 98 -1.74 8.67 14.68
C LEU A 98 -2.17 7.46 13.84
N SER A 99 -1.26 6.53 13.59
CA SER A 99 -1.56 5.34 12.78
C SER A 99 -2.64 4.45 13.41
N LEU A 100 -2.63 4.30 14.74
CA LEU A 100 -3.69 3.57 15.46
C LEU A 100 -5.04 4.29 15.36
N LEU A 101 -5.06 5.61 15.55
CA LEU A 101 -6.27 6.41 15.41
C LEU A 101 -6.84 6.31 13.98
N ARG A 102 -6.00 6.34 12.95
CA ARG A 102 -6.43 6.14 11.56
C ARG A 102 -7.00 4.75 11.31
N ALA A 103 -6.41 3.71 11.91
CA ALA A 103 -6.93 2.34 11.81
C ALA A 103 -8.34 2.24 12.42
N ILE A 104 -8.56 2.81 13.59
CA ILE A 104 -9.88 2.85 14.25
C ILE A 104 -10.89 3.63 13.41
N GLN A 105 -10.54 4.82 12.94
CA GLN A 105 -11.42 5.65 12.09
C GLN A 105 -11.81 4.94 10.79
N PHE A 106 -10.88 4.18 10.20
CA PHE A 106 -11.17 3.38 9.01
C PHE A 106 -12.22 2.30 9.29
N LEU A 107 -12.08 1.57 10.39
CA LEU A 107 -13.04 0.54 10.80
C LEU A 107 -14.42 1.14 11.11
N GLU A 108 -14.51 2.23 11.86
CA GLU A 108 -15.76 2.92 12.16
C GLU A 108 -16.49 3.37 10.90
N LYS A 109 -15.77 3.99 9.97
CA LYS A 109 -16.35 4.46 8.69
C LYS A 109 -16.91 3.32 7.84
N ASN A 110 -16.26 2.17 7.83
CA ASN A 110 -16.72 1.00 7.09
C ASN A 110 -17.89 0.33 7.80
N TRP A 111 -17.86 0.22 9.11
CA TRP A 111 -18.95 -0.35 9.90
C TRP A 111 -20.25 0.45 9.78
N LEU A 112 -20.16 1.78 9.79
CA LEU A 112 -21.32 2.67 9.57
C LEU A 112 -21.91 2.55 8.16
N LYS A 113 -21.12 2.16 7.16
CA LYS A 113 -21.63 1.87 5.80
C LYS A 113 -22.43 0.56 5.76
N LEU A 114 -21.96 -0.47 6.47
CA LEU A 114 -22.64 -1.79 6.53
C LEU A 114 -23.97 -1.73 7.27
N LYS A 115 -24.15 -0.80 8.23
CA LYS A 115 -25.44 -0.60 8.95
C LYS A 115 -26.50 0.15 8.14
N LYS A 116 -26.15 0.70 6.97
CA LYS A 116 -27.10 1.44 6.11
C LYS A 116 -27.68 0.58 4.97
N VAL A 117 -27.39 -0.71 4.95
CA VAL A 117 -28.00 -1.73 4.11
C VAL A 117 -28.94 -2.59 4.95
#